data_b3004b212a632acf55e9a1d4c20245a9
#
_entry.id   b3004b212a632acf55e9a1d4c20245a9
#
_cell.length_a   1.000
_cell.length_b   1.000
_cell.length_c   1.000
_cell.angle_alpha   90.00
_cell.angle_beta   90.00
_cell.angle_gamma   90.00
#
_symmetry.space_group_name_H-M   'P 1'
#
loop_
_entity.id
_entity.type
_entity.pdbx_description
1 polymer ?
#
loop_
_entity_poly.entity_id
_entity_poly.type
_entity_poly.pdbx_seq_one_letter_code
_entity_poly.pdbx_strand_id
1 'polypeptide(L)'
;MKLPSELKTTEVAQSDLKGFELPLLSSFKNKAHAAVIYEGIKQLGTEQEENYDAKQLATDMYQNLFDLEITGTPEKMPEEITVGSLLYQKKKDKNVLLGVYIGEDYYLAVDDVEIDEEETTKNSSTEAATTEESTKTSNSESTEETKKETQRQVVVESIDLEDDLFVQELPEKTTLTEHGEQVLAEYPASMNFTKNEGAKKFIETVGEDAQKLGQEYDVFASVMIAQALLESGSGTSSLSLAPNHNLFGIKGTYQGQSVSMATQEDRGNGELYSINSAFRKYPNFAASLGDYVELLRGGISGNNSYYQQTWRSTAKNYLRSTNALTGTYATDTTYGQKLNSIIALYHLTQYDQVKNDGNSGVFIKGKEEIPEEYKSRMKYPDYNGVDYNRSGSYPVGQCTWYAFNRVNQLGKTVDDYMGNGGEWATKGKALGYEVSQKPKAGWLISFKPGTAGSDPRYGHVAFVEVVRPEGILISEGNVYGGTVISYRVIDTALATSDQVSYIKAK
;
A
#
# COMPACT_ATOMS: atom_id res chain seq x y z
N MET A 1 2.44 -8.15 -27.22
CA MET A 1 3.78 -7.63 -27.53
C MET A 1 4.66 -7.92 -26.32
N LYS A 2 5.87 -8.43 -26.50
CA LYS A 2 6.82 -8.50 -25.38
C LYS A 2 7.58 -7.19 -25.34
N LEU A 3 7.51 -6.46 -24.25
CA LEU A 3 8.42 -5.33 -24.01
C LEU A 3 9.86 -5.83 -23.94
N PRO A 4 10.85 -4.98 -24.26
CA PRO A 4 12.25 -5.36 -24.17
C PRO A 4 12.60 -5.89 -22.78
N SER A 5 13.31 -7.02 -22.72
CA SER A 5 13.67 -7.66 -21.46
C SER A 5 14.58 -6.77 -20.58
N GLU A 6 15.35 -5.89 -21.21
CA GLU A 6 16.21 -4.91 -20.54
C GLU A 6 15.46 -3.83 -19.74
N LEU A 7 14.17 -3.65 -20.03
CA LEU A 7 13.32 -2.73 -19.26
C LEU A 7 12.63 -3.40 -18.07
N LYS A 8 12.67 -4.74 -18.00
CA LYS A 8 12.12 -5.47 -16.86
C LYS A 8 12.97 -5.26 -15.61
N THR A 9 12.30 -5.16 -14.48
CA THR A 9 12.92 -5.26 -13.16
C THR A 9 12.50 -6.54 -12.48
N THR A 10 13.38 -7.16 -11.72
CA THR A 10 13.06 -8.31 -10.87
C THR A 10 12.57 -7.87 -9.51
N GLU A 11 12.77 -6.59 -9.18
CA GLU A 11 12.45 -6.02 -7.89
C GLU A 11 11.41 -4.91 -8.04
N VAL A 12 10.39 -4.97 -7.20
CA VAL A 12 9.36 -3.95 -7.10
C VAL A 12 9.64 -3.16 -5.83
N ALA A 13 9.89 -1.86 -5.96
CA ALA A 13 10.03 -0.99 -4.79
C ALA A 13 8.82 -1.12 -3.89
N GLN A 14 9.04 -1.41 -2.60
CA GLN A 14 7.96 -1.70 -1.65
C GLN A 14 7.34 -0.48 -1.00
N SER A 15 7.76 0.69 -1.38
CA SER A 15 7.51 1.97 -0.72
C SER A 15 6.21 2.67 -1.08
N ASP A 16 5.19 1.96 -1.52
CA ASP A 16 3.91 2.58 -1.85
C ASP A 16 2.99 2.72 -0.62
N LEU A 17 1.84 3.37 -0.82
CA LEU A 17 0.81 3.58 0.21
C LEU A 17 0.04 2.29 0.54
N LYS A 18 0.72 1.21 0.86
CA LYS A 18 0.13 -0.10 1.08
C LYS A 18 -0.97 -0.08 2.12
N GLY A 19 -2.19 -0.38 1.68
CA GLY A 19 -3.36 -0.46 2.54
C GLY A 19 -3.89 0.88 3.04
N PHE A 20 -3.24 2.01 2.72
CA PHE A 20 -3.70 3.35 3.06
C PHE A 20 -4.07 4.15 1.81
N GLU A 21 -5.20 4.84 1.88
CA GLU A 21 -5.64 5.75 0.82
C GLU A 21 -5.90 7.15 1.37
N LEU A 22 -5.61 8.16 0.54
CA LEU A 22 -5.86 9.54 0.93
C LEU A 22 -7.35 9.78 1.12
N PRO A 23 -7.79 10.26 2.31
CA PRO A 23 -9.18 10.62 2.55
C PRO A 23 -9.64 11.73 1.60
N LEU A 24 -10.91 11.78 1.29
CA LEU A 24 -11.49 12.91 0.54
C LEU A 24 -11.35 14.20 1.35
N LEU A 25 -11.00 15.30 0.69
CA LEU A 25 -10.85 16.61 1.38
C LEU A 25 -12.13 17.02 2.12
N SER A 26 -13.29 16.64 1.62
CA SER A 26 -14.59 16.89 2.23
C SER A 26 -14.84 16.12 3.54
N SER A 27 -14.05 15.08 3.83
CA SER A 27 -14.17 14.30 5.07
C SER A 27 -13.51 14.97 6.27
N PHE A 28 -12.64 15.95 6.04
CA PHE A 28 -11.93 16.65 7.10
C PHE A 28 -12.82 17.74 7.74
N LYS A 29 -12.96 17.72 9.06
CA LYS A 29 -13.57 18.83 9.83
C LYS A 29 -12.75 20.11 9.71
N ASN A 30 -11.41 19.97 9.73
CA ASN A 30 -10.46 21.05 9.49
C ASN A 30 -9.58 20.67 8.28
N LYS A 31 -9.71 21.42 7.18
CA LYS A 31 -8.95 21.17 5.95
C LYS A 31 -7.43 21.28 6.12
N ALA A 32 -6.96 22.04 7.11
CA ALA A 32 -5.54 22.13 7.43
C ALA A 32 -4.93 20.75 7.76
N HIS A 33 -5.73 19.82 8.31
CA HIS A 33 -5.27 18.46 8.61
C HIS A 33 -4.94 17.65 7.35
N ALA A 34 -5.57 17.97 6.22
CA ALA A 34 -5.21 17.34 4.94
C ALA A 34 -3.78 17.68 4.51
N ALA A 35 -3.30 18.89 4.83
CA ALA A 35 -1.92 19.28 4.57
C ALA A 35 -0.92 18.40 5.35
N VAL A 36 -1.24 18.03 6.59
CA VAL A 36 -0.40 17.12 7.40
C VAL A 36 -0.25 15.77 6.75
N ILE A 37 -1.37 15.16 6.32
CA ILE A 37 -1.33 13.88 5.61
C ILE A 37 -0.46 14.00 4.36
N TYR A 38 -0.74 14.99 3.53
CA TYR A 38 -0.10 15.10 2.23
C TYR A 38 1.41 15.35 2.34
N GLU A 39 1.83 16.25 3.25
CA GLU A 39 3.25 16.50 3.50
C GLU A 39 3.98 15.25 3.97
N GLY A 40 3.40 14.52 4.92
CA GLY A 40 4.01 13.31 5.46
C GLY A 40 4.08 12.17 4.45
N ILE A 41 3.00 11.94 3.73
CA ILE A 41 2.91 10.85 2.75
C ILE A 41 3.84 11.07 1.56
N LYS A 42 4.10 12.30 1.15
CA LYS A 42 5.11 12.60 0.12
C LYS A 42 6.53 12.14 0.51
N GLN A 43 6.78 11.92 1.80
CA GLN A 43 8.07 11.42 2.29
C GLN A 43 8.16 9.89 2.38
N LEU A 44 7.06 9.17 2.15
CA LEU A 44 7.06 7.71 2.22
C LEU A 44 8.13 7.08 1.34
N GLY A 45 8.87 6.13 1.91
CA GLY A 45 9.93 5.39 1.25
C GLY A 45 11.20 6.21 0.97
N THR A 46 11.25 7.49 1.36
CA THR A 46 12.48 8.28 1.18
C THR A 46 13.48 7.98 2.27
N GLU A 47 14.76 7.85 1.88
CA GLU A 47 15.87 7.66 2.79
C GLU A 47 16.01 8.84 3.74
N GLN A 48 16.21 8.54 5.02
CA GLN A 48 16.42 9.51 6.09
C GLN A 48 17.81 9.32 6.70
N GLU A 49 18.30 10.37 7.37
CA GLU A 49 19.54 10.28 8.15
C GLU A 49 19.42 9.26 9.27
N GLU A 50 20.52 8.63 9.67
CA GLU A 50 20.57 7.57 10.68
C GLU A 50 19.94 7.96 12.02
N ASN A 51 20.02 9.23 12.40
CA ASN A 51 19.46 9.79 13.63
C ASN A 51 18.07 10.40 13.48
N TYR A 52 17.48 10.36 12.28
CA TYR A 52 16.12 10.84 12.03
C TYR A 52 15.11 9.90 12.69
N ASP A 53 14.20 10.46 13.47
CA ASP A 53 13.20 9.70 14.22
C ASP A 53 11.78 10.29 14.08
N ALA A 54 10.79 9.63 14.66
CA ALA A 54 9.40 10.09 14.65
C ALA A 54 9.22 11.50 15.24
N LYS A 55 10.08 11.90 16.19
CA LYS A 55 10.04 13.23 16.78
C LYS A 55 10.52 14.29 15.81
N GLN A 56 11.59 13.99 15.07
CA GLN A 56 12.10 14.90 14.03
C GLN A 56 11.09 15.05 12.91
N LEU A 57 10.52 13.94 12.43
CA LEU A 57 9.44 13.95 11.43
C LEU A 57 8.28 14.85 11.85
N ALA A 58 7.76 14.65 13.07
CA ALA A 58 6.66 15.45 13.59
C ALA A 58 7.03 16.92 13.75
N THR A 59 8.25 17.21 14.23
CA THR A 59 8.76 18.57 14.40
C THR A 59 8.83 19.29 13.07
N ASP A 60 9.40 18.65 12.06
CA ASP A 60 9.53 19.22 10.70
C ASP A 60 8.16 19.52 10.10
N MET A 61 7.21 18.57 10.22
CA MET A 61 5.86 18.75 9.70
C MET A 61 5.13 19.91 10.40
N TYR A 62 5.19 19.98 11.73
CA TYR A 62 4.52 21.01 12.50
C TYR A 62 5.10 22.40 12.24
N GLN A 63 6.44 22.50 12.20
CA GLN A 63 7.14 23.74 11.91
C GLN A 63 6.87 24.23 10.49
N ASN A 64 6.97 23.34 9.50
CA ASN A 64 6.80 23.72 8.09
C ASN A 64 5.35 24.12 7.76
N LEU A 65 4.39 23.36 8.28
CA LEU A 65 2.99 23.56 7.93
C LEU A 65 2.30 24.65 8.76
N PHE A 66 2.68 24.83 10.04
CA PHE A 66 1.92 25.64 10.98
C PHE A 66 2.76 26.65 11.77
N ASP A 67 4.09 26.62 11.62
CA ASP A 67 5.01 27.38 12.49
C ASP A 67 4.77 27.10 13.99
N LEU A 68 4.54 25.82 14.32
CA LEU A 68 4.26 25.36 15.67
C LEU A 68 5.40 24.51 16.23
N GLU A 69 5.69 24.70 17.50
CA GLU A 69 6.52 23.80 18.29
C GLU A 69 5.67 22.72 18.96
N ILE A 70 6.23 21.50 19.06
CA ILE A 70 5.59 20.42 19.80
C ILE A 70 5.75 20.68 21.31
N THR A 71 4.71 21.22 21.90
CA THR A 71 4.63 21.51 23.32
C THR A 71 3.37 20.87 23.92
N GLY A 72 3.44 20.43 25.17
CA GLY A 72 2.30 19.84 25.86
C GLY A 72 2.57 18.41 26.34
N THR A 73 1.56 17.84 26.98
CA THR A 73 1.61 16.48 27.52
C THR A 73 0.56 15.64 26.81
N PRO A 74 0.91 14.45 26.29
CA PRO A 74 -0.06 13.58 25.66
C PRO A 74 -1.09 13.08 26.69
N GLU A 75 -2.34 13.03 26.26
CA GLU A 75 -3.48 12.54 27.05
C GLU A 75 -3.85 11.13 26.61
N LYS A 76 -4.63 10.42 27.42
CA LYS A 76 -5.09 9.07 27.05
C LYS A 76 -5.90 9.13 25.76
N MET A 77 -5.71 8.14 24.90
CA MET A 77 -6.34 8.06 23.59
C MET A 77 -7.87 8.24 23.67
N PRO A 78 -8.46 9.20 22.94
CA PRO A 78 -9.90 9.38 22.84
C PRO A 78 -10.55 8.31 21.94
N GLU A 79 -11.88 8.25 21.89
CA GLU A 79 -12.59 7.35 20.98
C GLU A 79 -12.35 7.69 19.50
N GLU A 80 -12.23 8.99 19.19
CA GLU A 80 -11.91 9.49 17.85
C GLU A 80 -10.61 10.30 17.91
N ILE A 81 -9.63 9.90 17.12
CA ILE A 81 -8.36 10.63 17.00
C ILE A 81 -8.45 11.59 15.82
N THR A 82 -8.09 12.85 16.05
CA THR A 82 -8.00 13.85 14.98
C THR A 82 -6.77 13.59 14.12
N VAL A 83 -6.95 13.58 12.80
CA VAL A 83 -5.83 13.46 11.85
C VAL A 83 -4.82 14.59 12.08
N GLY A 84 -3.53 14.25 12.03
CA GLY A 84 -2.43 15.15 12.35
C GLY A 84 -2.00 15.14 13.82
N SER A 85 -2.73 14.43 14.70
CA SER A 85 -2.35 14.28 16.09
C SER A 85 -1.09 13.42 16.24
N LEU A 86 -0.33 13.69 17.29
CA LEU A 86 0.83 12.90 17.68
C LEU A 86 0.40 11.69 18.48
N LEU A 87 0.89 10.52 18.10
CA LEU A 87 0.58 9.25 18.74
C LEU A 87 1.76 8.79 19.59
N TYR A 88 1.50 8.49 20.85
CA TYR A 88 2.51 8.01 21.81
C TYR A 88 2.14 6.66 22.39
N GLN A 89 3.15 5.87 22.70
CA GLN A 89 3.03 4.62 23.46
C GLN A 89 3.72 4.78 24.81
N LYS A 90 3.11 4.27 25.87
CA LYS A 90 3.75 4.24 27.18
C LYS A 90 4.72 3.07 27.25
N LYS A 91 6.01 3.38 27.43
CA LYS A 91 7.08 2.39 27.66
C LYS A 91 7.81 2.71 28.97
N LYS A 92 7.73 1.82 29.95
CA LYS A 92 8.47 1.97 31.23
C LYS A 92 8.28 3.38 31.84
N ASP A 93 7.04 3.81 32.03
CA ASP A 93 6.67 5.11 32.60
C ASP A 93 7.05 6.37 31.77
N LYS A 94 7.46 6.20 30.53
CA LYS A 94 7.71 7.30 29.59
C LYS A 94 6.79 7.17 28.36
N ASN A 95 6.26 8.30 27.93
CA ASN A 95 5.57 8.39 26.66
C ASN A 95 6.62 8.50 25.53
N VAL A 96 6.65 7.52 24.63
CA VAL A 96 7.52 7.51 23.46
C VAL A 96 6.65 7.85 22.24
N LEU A 97 7.04 8.85 21.48
CA LEU A 97 6.36 9.23 20.26
C LEU A 97 6.50 8.12 19.22
N LEU A 98 5.39 7.60 18.73
CA LEU A 98 5.32 6.63 17.65
C LEU A 98 5.33 7.32 16.28
N GLY A 99 4.58 8.41 16.14
CA GLY A 99 4.47 9.13 14.89
C GLY A 99 3.26 10.06 14.81
N VAL A 100 2.83 10.35 13.60
CA VAL A 100 1.73 11.27 13.28
C VAL A 100 0.54 10.48 12.74
N TYR A 101 -0.60 10.58 13.41
CA TYR A 101 -1.83 9.89 13.00
C TYR A 101 -2.36 10.44 11.66
N ILE A 102 -2.62 9.54 10.72
CA ILE A 102 -3.07 9.90 9.37
C ILE A 102 -4.50 9.44 9.05
N GLY A 103 -5.20 8.86 10.01
CA GLY A 103 -6.55 8.33 9.84
C GLY A 103 -6.60 6.82 9.62
N GLU A 104 -7.78 6.24 9.66
CA GLU A 104 -8.04 4.82 9.35
C GLU A 104 -7.23 3.82 10.22
N ASP A 105 -6.87 4.22 11.46
CA ASP A 105 -5.99 3.47 12.37
C ASP A 105 -4.53 3.33 11.89
N TYR A 106 -4.07 4.27 11.04
CA TYR A 106 -2.68 4.36 10.57
C TYR A 106 -1.96 5.60 11.07
N TYR A 107 -0.64 5.51 11.15
CA TYR A 107 0.22 6.64 11.47
C TYR A 107 1.52 6.59 10.66
N LEU A 108 2.11 7.76 10.44
CA LEU A 108 3.44 7.90 9.86
C LEU A 108 4.48 7.68 10.96
N ALA A 109 5.40 6.80 10.71
CA ALA A 109 6.54 6.48 11.57
C ALA A 109 7.85 6.63 10.81
N VAL A 110 8.95 6.48 11.53
CA VAL A 110 10.29 6.33 10.96
C VAL A 110 10.86 5.01 11.46
N ASP A 111 11.22 4.14 10.53
CA ASP A 111 11.73 2.80 10.86
C ASP A 111 12.87 2.40 9.93
N ASP A 112 13.64 1.39 10.34
CA ASP A 112 14.68 0.78 9.52
C ASP A 112 14.06 -0.33 8.67
N VAL A 113 14.08 -0.13 7.35
CA VAL A 113 13.53 -1.05 6.35
C VAL A 113 14.66 -1.85 5.74
N GLU A 114 14.52 -3.17 5.67
CA GLU A 114 15.47 -4.02 4.95
C GLU A 114 15.46 -3.65 3.46
N ILE A 115 16.67 -3.46 2.89
CA ILE A 115 16.87 -3.22 1.46
C ILE A 115 17.65 -4.39 0.87
N ASP A 116 17.30 -4.79 -0.35
CA ASP A 116 18.03 -5.83 -1.06
C ASP A 116 19.36 -5.27 -1.60
N GLU A 117 20.44 -6.03 -1.48
CA GLU A 117 21.82 -5.61 -1.79
C GLU A 117 22.04 -5.11 -3.24
N GLU A 118 21.11 -5.34 -4.16
CA GLU A 118 21.23 -4.89 -5.54
C GLU A 118 20.94 -3.40 -5.78
N GLU A 119 20.30 -2.69 -4.86
CA GLU A 119 20.08 -1.23 -4.98
C GLU A 119 21.35 -0.40 -4.69
N THR A 120 22.26 -0.91 -3.87
CA THR A 120 23.46 -0.17 -3.43
C THR A 120 24.57 -0.10 -4.48
N THR A 121 24.62 -1.01 -5.45
CA THR A 121 25.72 -1.04 -6.44
C THR A 121 25.54 -0.07 -7.61
N LYS A 122 24.39 0.57 -7.78
CA LYS A 122 24.15 1.52 -8.88
C LYS A 122 24.52 2.98 -8.59
N ASN A 123 24.75 3.33 -7.32
CA ASN A 123 25.10 4.72 -6.94
C ASN A 123 26.60 4.98 -6.74
N SER A 124 27.47 3.98 -6.86
CA SER A 124 28.91 4.13 -6.62
C SER A 124 29.83 3.75 -7.78
N SER A 125 29.41 3.90 -9.03
CA SER A 125 30.30 3.69 -10.18
C SER A 125 30.62 4.98 -10.91
N THR A 126 31.53 5.78 -10.32
CA THR A 126 32.45 6.61 -11.10
C THR A 126 33.81 6.55 -10.38
N GLU A 127 34.72 5.88 -11.04
CA GLU A 127 36.16 5.94 -11.04
C GLU A 127 36.94 4.65 -10.75
N ALA A 128 37.65 4.31 -11.84
CA ALA A 128 38.98 3.70 -11.90
C ALA A 128 39.13 2.20 -11.77
N ALA A 129 39.37 1.63 -12.96
CA ALA A 129 40.05 0.36 -13.20
C ALA A 129 41.48 0.34 -12.62
N THR A 130 41.91 -0.78 -12.08
CA THR A 130 43.12 -1.54 -12.52
C THR A 130 43.37 -2.80 -11.69
N THR A 131 43.38 -3.91 -12.40
CA THR A 131 44.26 -5.11 -12.41
C THR A 131 44.77 -5.80 -11.14
N GLU A 132 44.58 -7.12 -11.24
CA GLU A 132 45.44 -8.31 -11.03
C GLU A 132 45.28 -9.07 -9.69
N GLU A 133 44.75 -10.24 -9.85
CA GLU A 133 45.25 -11.63 -9.96
C GLU A 133 45.55 -12.40 -8.66
N SER A 134 44.80 -13.49 -8.56
CA SER A 134 45.15 -14.81 -8.03
C SER A 134 45.55 -14.98 -6.51
N THR A 135 44.88 -15.84 -5.78
CA THR A 135 45.15 -17.27 -5.59
C THR A 135 44.30 -17.90 -4.48
N LYS A 136 43.94 -19.14 -4.74
CA LYS A 136 43.28 -20.14 -3.91
C LYS A 136 43.72 -20.28 -2.47
N THR A 137 42.88 -20.54 -1.48
CA THR A 137 42.55 -21.91 -0.98
C THR A 137 41.94 -21.86 0.43
N SER A 138 41.01 -22.75 0.62
CA SER A 138 40.60 -23.58 1.76
C SER A 138 39.54 -23.12 2.73
N ASN A 139 38.50 -23.94 2.69
CA ASN A 139 37.44 -24.22 3.65
C ASN A 139 37.64 -23.78 5.09
N SER A 140 36.70 -23.02 5.58
CA SER A 140 36.06 -23.27 6.88
C SER A 140 34.62 -22.79 6.79
N GLU A 141 33.66 -23.71 6.94
CA GLU A 141 32.27 -23.38 7.18
C GLU A 141 32.14 -22.57 8.45
N SER A 142 32.00 -21.27 8.28
CA SER A 142 31.37 -20.40 9.27
C SER A 142 30.06 -19.94 8.61
N THR A 143 28.96 -20.27 9.22
CA THR A 143 27.66 -19.65 8.96
C THR A 143 27.81 -18.14 9.19
N GLU A 144 28.17 -17.40 8.17
CA GLU A 144 27.99 -15.95 8.13
C GLU A 144 26.48 -15.71 8.02
N GLU A 145 25.87 -15.25 9.12
CA GLU A 145 24.62 -14.50 9.04
C GLU A 145 24.94 -13.29 8.15
N THR A 146 24.44 -13.33 6.92
CA THR A 146 24.42 -12.16 6.04
C THR A 146 23.61 -11.07 6.75
N LYS A 147 24.29 -10.06 7.27
CA LYS A 147 23.64 -8.84 7.77
C LYS A 147 22.96 -8.22 6.56
N LYS A 148 21.63 -8.25 6.53
CA LYS A 148 20.83 -7.48 5.58
C LYS A 148 21.10 -6.00 5.85
N GLU A 149 21.29 -5.24 4.79
CA GLU A 149 21.44 -3.80 4.90
C GLU A 149 20.07 -3.19 5.19
N THR A 150 20.00 -2.26 6.12
CA THR A 150 18.75 -1.56 6.46
C THR A 150 18.90 -0.07 6.14
N GLN A 151 17.81 0.54 5.68
CA GLN A 151 17.75 1.96 5.39
C GLN A 151 16.65 2.59 6.23
N ARG A 152 16.93 3.71 6.87
CA ARG A 152 15.97 4.48 7.64
C ARG A 152 15.01 5.22 6.71
N GLN A 153 13.72 4.99 6.87
CA GLN A 153 12.69 5.54 5.98
C GLN A 153 11.46 6.01 6.76
N VAL A 154 10.70 6.92 6.15
CA VAL A 154 9.32 7.21 6.59
C VAL A 154 8.41 6.09 6.09
N VAL A 155 7.64 5.51 7.01
CA VAL A 155 6.75 4.37 6.75
C VAL A 155 5.33 4.63 7.29
N VAL A 156 4.35 3.86 6.80
CA VAL A 156 3.01 3.79 7.39
C VAL A 156 2.94 2.58 8.29
N GLU A 157 2.47 2.78 9.52
CA GLU A 157 2.26 1.73 10.50
C GLU A 157 0.80 1.71 10.96
N SER A 158 0.33 0.52 11.39
CA SER A 158 -1.00 0.35 11.97
C SER A 158 -0.99 0.58 13.47
N ILE A 159 -2.03 1.22 13.98
CA ILE A 159 -2.25 1.33 15.43
C ILE A 159 -2.60 -0.05 15.98
N ASP A 160 -1.92 -0.46 17.05
CA ASP A 160 -2.35 -1.58 17.85
C ASP A 160 -3.20 -1.07 19.02
N LEU A 161 -4.48 -1.36 18.97
CA LEU A 161 -5.47 -0.91 19.97
C LEU A 161 -5.31 -1.55 21.36
N GLU A 162 -4.48 -2.58 21.49
CA GLU A 162 -4.16 -3.19 22.79
C GLU A 162 -2.97 -2.50 23.48
N ASP A 163 -2.28 -1.59 22.81
CA ASP A 163 -1.25 -0.78 23.41
C ASP A 163 -1.82 0.30 24.34
N ASP A 164 -1.06 0.67 25.38
CA ASP A 164 -1.38 1.82 26.23
C ASP A 164 -0.99 3.10 25.50
N LEU A 165 -1.92 3.62 24.70
CA LEU A 165 -1.71 4.72 23.77
C LEU A 165 -2.19 6.05 24.35
N PHE A 166 -1.44 7.08 24.00
CA PHE A 166 -1.70 8.48 24.34
C PHE A 166 -1.63 9.32 23.07
N VAL A 167 -2.38 10.40 23.06
CA VAL A 167 -2.50 11.30 21.91
C VAL A 167 -2.24 12.74 22.37
N GLN A 168 -1.55 13.48 21.56
CA GLN A 168 -1.48 14.94 21.65
C GLN A 168 -2.11 15.51 20.39
N GLU A 169 -3.25 16.16 20.56
CA GLU A 169 -3.98 16.74 19.43
C GLU A 169 -3.34 18.07 18.97
N LEU A 170 -3.52 18.35 17.67
CA LEU A 170 -3.24 19.68 17.14
C LEU A 170 -4.18 20.71 17.78
N PRO A 171 -3.71 21.93 18.06
CA PRO A 171 -4.59 23.00 18.53
C PRO A 171 -5.76 23.24 17.56
N GLU A 172 -6.98 23.42 18.10
CA GLU A 172 -8.20 23.64 17.28
C GLU A 172 -8.06 24.79 16.27
N LYS A 173 -7.33 25.85 16.65
CA LYS A 173 -7.06 27.01 15.80
C LYS A 173 -5.66 26.93 15.24
N THR A 174 -5.50 26.10 14.24
CA THR A 174 -4.23 25.96 13.52
C THR A 174 -4.29 26.75 12.22
N THR A 175 -3.36 27.67 12.03
CA THR A 175 -3.22 28.47 10.80
C THR A 175 -2.08 27.92 9.97
N LEU A 176 -2.32 27.66 8.70
CA LEU A 176 -1.29 27.23 7.76
C LEU A 176 -0.29 28.35 7.48
N THR A 177 0.99 27.98 7.36
CA THR A 177 2.02 28.82 6.76
C THR A 177 1.79 28.97 5.24
N GLU A 178 2.55 29.83 4.57
CA GLU A 178 2.51 29.92 3.10
C GLU A 178 2.83 28.57 2.44
N HIS A 179 3.81 27.83 2.98
CA HIS A 179 4.11 26.47 2.54
C HIS A 179 2.92 25.53 2.80
N GLY A 180 2.31 25.59 3.97
CA GLY A 180 1.13 24.80 4.31
C GLY A 180 -0.06 25.05 3.38
N GLU A 181 -0.30 26.29 2.98
CA GLU A 181 -1.32 26.63 1.98
C GLU A 181 -1.01 26.05 0.60
N GLN A 182 0.26 26.05 0.19
CA GLN A 182 0.69 25.40 -1.06
C GLN A 182 0.47 23.89 -1.00
N VAL A 183 0.86 23.24 0.09
CA VAL A 183 0.66 21.79 0.31
C VAL A 183 -0.84 21.45 0.28
N LEU A 184 -1.68 22.25 0.95
CA LEU A 184 -3.12 22.04 0.92
C LEU A 184 -3.72 22.22 -0.49
N ALA A 185 -3.22 23.20 -1.26
CA ALA A 185 -3.66 23.41 -2.64
C ALA A 185 -3.32 22.23 -3.57
N GLU A 186 -2.25 21.52 -3.27
CA GLU A 186 -1.83 20.32 -4.00
C GLU A 186 -2.61 19.05 -3.55
N TYR A 187 -3.36 19.11 -2.46
CA TYR A 187 -4.02 17.93 -1.93
C TYR A 187 -4.95 17.29 -2.98
N PRO A 188 -4.80 15.98 -3.24
CA PRO A 188 -5.39 15.32 -4.41
C PRO A 188 -6.91 15.43 -4.52
N ALA A 189 -7.60 15.37 -3.40
CA ALA A 189 -9.05 15.35 -3.36
C ALA A 189 -9.71 16.73 -3.42
N SER A 190 -8.96 17.78 -3.80
CA SER A 190 -9.51 19.11 -4.08
C SER A 190 -10.35 19.16 -5.36
N MET A 191 -10.22 18.15 -6.24
CA MET A 191 -10.94 18.06 -7.51
C MET A 191 -12.21 17.24 -7.39
N ASN A 192 -13.31 17.75 -7.94
CA ASN A 192 -14.63 17.11 -7.91
C ASN A 192 -14.78 16.08 -9.04
N PHE A 193 -14.20 14.91 -8.87
CA PHE A 193 -14.51 13.76 -9.72
C PHE A 193 -15.66 12.96 -9.09
N THR A 194 -16.57 12.46 -9.93
CA THR A 194 -17.70 11.64 -9.48
C THR A 194 -17.51 10.19 -9.94
N LYS A 195 -17.65 9.25 -9.00
CA LYS A 195 -17.65 7.82 -9.34
C LYS A 195 -18.74 7.50 -10.37
N ASN A 196 -18.39 6.71 -11.38
CA ASN A 196 -19.36 6.22 -12.35
C ASN A 196 -19.07 4.75 -12.70
N GLU A 197 -20.11 4.03 -13.09
CA GLU A 197 -20.02 2.60 -13.38
C GLU A 197 -19.21 2.30 -14.66
N GLY A 198 -19.17 3.22 -15.62
CA GLY A 198 -18.35 3.08 -16.82
C GLY A 198 -16.86 3.06 -16.49
N ALA A 199 -16.42 3.97 -15.62
CA ALA A 199 -15.04 4.01 -15.14
C ALA A 199 -14.68 2.76 -14.34
N LYS A 200 -15.57 2.25 -13.48
CA LYS A 200 -15.32 0.99 -12.75
C LYS A 200 -15.10 -0.19 -13.69
N LYS A 201 -15.99 -0.37 -14.67
CA LYS A 201 -15.86 -1.44 -15.68
C LYS A 201 -14.59 -1.29 -16.51
N PHE A 202 -14.21 -0.06 -16.82
CA PHE A 202 -12.95 0.20 -17.52
C PHE A 202 -11.74 -0.22 -16.65
N ILE A 203 -11.73 0.15 -15.36
CA ILE A 203 -10.70 -0.26 -14.41
C ILE A 203 -10.60 -1.79 -14.32
N GLU A 204 -11.72 -2.49 -14.18
CA GLU A 204 -11.77 -3.96 -14.19
C GLU A 204 -11.18 -4.55 -15.47
N THR A 205 -11.37 -3.89 -16.61
CA THR A 205 -10.85 -4.35 -17.90
C THR A 205 -9.36 -4.21 -18.03
N VAL A 206 -8.75 -3.13 -17.50
CA VAL A 206 -7.33 -2.82 -17.69
C VAL A 206 -6.48 -3.12 -16.45
N GLY A 207 -7.09 -3.28 -15.28
CA GLY A 207 -6.41 -3.32 -13.99
C GLY A 207 -5.41 -4.45 -13.85
N GLU A 208 -5.76 -5.67 -14.29
CA GLU A 208 -4.88 -6.84 -14.20
C GLU A 208 -3.63 -6.69 -15.08
N ASP A 209 -3.80 -6.22 -16.32
CA ASP A 209 -2.68 -5.97 -17.23
C ASP A 209 -1.79 -4.83 -16.70
N ALA A 210 -2.40 -3.76 -16.17
CA ALA A 210 -1.68 -2.64 -15.58
C ALA A 210 -0.87 -3.07 -14.35
N GLN A 211 -1.46 -3.88 -13.45
CA GLN A 211 -0.79 -4.41 -12.26
C GLN A 211 0.43 -5.24 -12.63
N LYS A 212 0.27 -6.16 -13.59
CA LYS A 212 1.36 -7.00 -14.08
C LYS A 212 2.49 -6.18 -14.70
N LEU A 213 2.15 -5.23 -15.58
CA LEU A 213 3.14 -4.34 -16.21
C LEU A 213 3.83 -3.44 -15.19
N GLY A 214 3.09 -2.93 -14.20
CA GLY A 214 3.64 -2.11 -13.13
C GLY A 214 4.73 -2.85 -12.34
N GLN A 215 4.48 -4.10 -12.00
CA GLN A 215 5.42 -4.96 -11.29
C GLN A 215 6.62 -5.36 -12.15
N GLU A 216 6.38 -5.72 -13.42
CA GLU A 216 7.44 -6.17 -14.31
C GLU A 216 8.36 -5.03 -14.77
N TYR A 217 7.90 -3.78 -14.77
CA TYR A 217 8.60 -2.64 -15.38
C TYR A 217 8.79 -1.43 -14.48
N ASP A 218 8.68 -1.59 -13.17
CA ASP A 218 8.95 -0.53 -12.19
C ASP A 218 8.11 0.74 -12.40
N VAL A 219 6.82 0.56 -12.69
CA VAL A 219 5.84 1.65 -12.92
C VAL A 219 4.65 1.48 -11.99
N PHE A 220 4.10 2.60 -11.46
CA PHE A 220 2.89 2.54 -10.66
C PHE A 220 1.67 2.20 -11.52
N ALA A 221 1.05 1.05 -11.27
CA ALA A 221 -0.18 0.64 -11.95
C ALA A 221 -1.34 1.61 -11.66
N SER A 222 -1.42 2.12 -10.43
CA SER A 222 -2.39 3.15 -10.04
C SER A 222 -2.31 4.39 -10.91
N VAL A 223 -1.10 4.87 -11.18
CA VAL A 223 -0.82 6.04 -12.04
C VAL A 223 -1.19 5.73 -13.49
N MET A 224 -0.80 4.56 -13.99
CA MET A 224 -1.12 4.11 -15.35
C MET A 224 -2.64 4.04 -15.58
N ILE A 225 -3.39 3.46 -14.65
CA ILE A 225 -4.85 3.37 -14.73
C ILE A 225 -5.49 4.77 -14.66
N ALA A 226 -5.02 5.63 -13.76
CA ALA A 226 -5.53 6.98 -13.62
C ALA A 226 -5.31 7.82 -14.90
N GLN A 227 -4.12 7.73 -15.51
CA GLN A 227 -3.87 8.36 -16.80
C GLN A 227 -4.76 7.80 -17.91
N ALA A 228 -4.90 6.47 -17.99
CA ALA A 228 -5.79 5.86 -18.98
C ALA A 228 -7.24 6.34 -18.82
N LEU A 229 -7.74 6.47 -17.58
CA LEU A 229 -9.07 7.03 -17.31
C LEU A 229 -9.20 8.49 -17.76
N LEU A 230 -8.21 9.31 -17.41
CA LEU A 230 -8.21 10.75 -17.71
C LEU A 230 -8.13 11.01 -19.22
N GLU A 231 -7.14 10.42 -19.89
CA GLU A 231 -6.85 10.67 -21.31
C GLU A 231 -7.90 10.06 -22.24
N SER A 232 -8.52 8.94 -21.87
CA SER A 232 -9.50 8.24 -22.71
C SER A 232 -10.95 8.59 -22.40
N GLY A 233 -11.20 9.46 -21.42
CA GLY A 233 -12.54 9.70 -20.91
C GLY A 233 -13.19 8.41 -20.39
N SER A 234 -12.46 7.66 -19.57
CA SER A 234 -12.86 6.35 -19.04
C SER A 234 -13.10 5.30 -20.15
N GLY A 235 -12.27 5.32 -21.18
CA GLY A 235 -12.35 4.37 -22.31
C GLY A 235 -13.45 4.66 -23.31
N THR A 236 -14.06 5.85 -23.29
CA THR A 236 -15.20 6.19 -24.17
C THR A 236 -14.85 7.09 -25.35
N SER A 237 -13.64 7.66 -25.38
CA SER A 237 -13.24 8.52 -26.50
C SER A 237 -13.11 7.73 -27.79
N SER A 238 -13.33 8.37 -28.94
CA SER A 238 -13.18 7.73 -30.26
C SER A 238 -11.77 7.19 -30.52
N LEU A 239 -10.76 7.77 -29.85
CA LEU A 239 -9.39 7.33 -29.94
C LEU A 239 -9.14 6.06 -29.08
N SER A 240 -9.82 5.92 -27.94
CA SER A 240 -9.68 4.76 -27.07
C SER A 240 -10.54 3.56 -27.48
N LEU A 241 -11.64 3.81 -28.17
CA LEU A 241 -12.52 2.74 -28.65
C LEU A 241 -11.91 1.96 -29.82
N ALA A 242 -12.46 0.76 -30.07
CA ALA A 242 -12.15 0.01 -31.28
C ALA A 242 -12.45 0.86 -32.54
N PRO A 243 -11.60 0.80 -33.57
CA PRO A 243 -10.44 -0.07 -33.75
C PRO A 243 -9.10 0.56 -33.32
N ASN A 244 -9.10 1.66 -32.57
CA ASN A 244 -7.91 2.46 -32.32
C ASN A 244 -7.20 2.09 -31.02
N HIS A 245 -7.94 1.81 -29.94
CA HIS A 245 -7.48 1.36 -28.62
C HIS A 245 -6.33 2.19 -27.99
N ASN A 246 -6.21 3.47 -28.33
CA ASN A 246 -5.19 4.37 -27.80
C ASN A 246 -5.72 5.01 -26.50
N LEU A 247 -5.25 4.53 -25.37
CA LEU A 247 -5.71 4.95 -24.05
C LEU A 247 -5.06 6.24 -23.54
N PHE A 248 -3.90 6.60 -24.08
CA PHE A 248 -3.04 7.65 -23.53
C PHE A 248 -2.82 8.83 -24.48
N GLY A 249 -3.50 8.87 -25.60
CA GLY A 249 -3.34 9.93 -26.58
C GLY A 249 -1.94 9.99 -27.21
N ILE A 250 -1.22 8.86 -27.26
CA ILE A 250 0.16 8.85 -27.76
C ILE A 250 0.16 9.09 -29.27
N LYS A 251 0.91 10.14 -29.69
CA LYS A 251 1.06 10.54 -31.08
C LYS A 251 2.07 9.65 -31.82
N GLY A 252 1.97 9.61 -33.14
CA GLY A 252 2.86 8.87 -34.02
C GLY A 252 2.28 7.57 -34.55
N THR A 253 3.13 6.56 -34.74
CA THR A 253 2.79 5.24 -35.27
C THR A 253 3.18 4.13 -34.31
N TYR A 254 2.35 3.10 -34.24
CA TYR A 254 2.64 1.85 -33.55
C TYR A 254 2.68 0.71 -34.55
N GLN A 255 3.84 0.11 -34.75
CA GLN A 255 4.07 -0.94 -35.75
C GLN A 255 3.56 -0.53 -37.17
N GLY A 256 3.80 0.73 -37.54
CA GLY A 256 3.34 1.30 -38.81
C GLY A 256 1.87 1.69 -38.87
N GLN A 257 1.11 1.51 -37.79
CA GLN A 257 -0.33 1.83 -37.74
C GLN A 257 -0.57 3.16 -36.99
N SER A 258 -1.41 4.01 -37.59
CA SER A 258 -1.87 5.25 -36.97
C SER A 258 -3.28 5.59 -37.40
N VAL A 259 -3.90 6.50 -36.66
CA VAL A 259 -5.16 7.14 -37.02
C VAL A 259 -4.99 8.64 -36.98
N SER A 260 -5.51 9.34 -37.99
CA SER A 260 -5.48 10.80 -38.03
C SER A 260 -6.74 11.35 -37.35
N MET A 261 -6.57 12.21 -36.37
CA MET A 261 -7.67 12.87 -35.66
C MET A 261 -7.39 14.37 -35.52
N ALA A 262 -8.47 15.16 -35.54
CA ALA A 262 -8.39 16.58 -35.22
C ALA A 262 -8.10 16.75 -33.73
N THR A 263 -7.10 17.56 -33.41
CA THR A 263 -6.75 17.98 -32.06
C THR A 263 -6.62 19.50 -32.01
N GLN A 264 -6.77 20.06 -30.84
CA GLN A 264 -6.51 21.48 -30.61
C GLN A 264 -5.13 21.63 -29.97
N GLU A 265 -4.33 22.48 -30.53
CA GLU A 265 -2.99 22.81 -30.02
C GLU A 265 -2.97 24.30 -29.65
N ASP A 266 -2.25 24.63 -28.57
CA ASP A 266 -2.01 26.01 -28.15
C ASP A 266 -0.78 26.54 -28.87
N ARG A 267 -0.89 27.76 -29.40
CA ARG A 267 0.24 28.48 -30.03
C ARG A 267 1.28 29.02 -29.06
N GLY A 268 1.10 28.75 -27.75
CA GLY A 268 1.96 29.27 -26.69
C GLY A 268 1.51 30.62 -26.15
N ASN A 269 0.37 31.14 -26.62
CA ASN A 269 -0.23 32.40 -26.20
C ASN A 269 -1.68 32.26 -25.72
N GLY A 270 -2.18 31.01 -25.51
CA GLY A 270 -3.56 30.71 -25.16
C GLY A 270 -4.52 30.64 -26.35
N GLU A 271 -4.05 30.85 -27.58
CA GLU A 271 -4.85 30.69 -28.80
C GLU A 271 -4.82 29.23 -29.26
N LEU A 272 -6.01 28.59 -29.23
CA LEU A 272 -6.16 27.23 -29.72
C LEU A 272 -6.37 27.21 -31.24
N TYR A 273 -5.73 26.30 -31.95
CA TYR A 273 -5.96 26.02 -33.34
C TYR A 273 -6.13 24.53 -33.60
N SER A 274 -6.98 24.20 -34.53
CA SER A 274 -7.23 22.80 -34.91
C SER A 274 -6.17 22.31 -35.90
N ILE A 275 -5.60 21.15 -35.61
CA ILE A 275 -4.66 20.45 -36.48
C ILE A 275 -5.01 18.96 -36.51
N ASN A 276 -4.76 18.31 -37.64
CA ASN A 276 -4.84 16.85 -37.71
C ASN A 276 -3.49 16.26 -37.27
N SER A 277 -3.53 15.48 -36.19
CA SER A 277 -2.36 14.74 -35.68
C SER A 277 -2.54 13.25 -35.91
N ALA A 278 -1.43 12.56 -36.21
CA ALA A 278 -1.39 11.10 -36.23
C ALA A 278 -1.23 10.58 -34.80
N PHE A 279 -2.12 9.67 -34.41
CA PHE A 279 -2.08 8.96 -33.13
C PHE A 279 -1.80 7.50 -33.36
N ARG A 280 -1.07 6.87 -32.44
CA ARG A 280 -0.78 5.44 -32.49
C ARG A 280 -2.09 4.65 -32.43
N LYS A 281 -2.17 3.60 -33.24
CA LYS A 281 -3.31 2.69 -33.29
C LYS A 281 -2.86 1.32 -32.82
N TYR A 282 -3.56 0.79 -31.81
CA TYR A 282 -3.23 -0.48 -31.17
C TYR A 282 -4.25 -1.58 -31.47
N PRO A 283 -3.85 -2.85 -31.45
CA PRO A 283 -4.78 -3.97 -31.67
C PRO A 283 -5.75 -4.20 -30.48
N ASN A 284 -5.33 -3.80 -29.26
CA ASN A 284 -6.12 -3.95 -28.02
C ASN A 284 -5.54 -3.05 -26.92
N PHE A 285 -6.21 -3.02 -25.76
CA PHE A 285 -5.78 -2.22 -24.60
C PHE A 285 -4.43 -2.67 -24.02
N ALA A 286 -4.18 -3.98 -23.97
CA ALA A 286 -2.90 -4.50 -23.45
C ALA A 286 -1.69 -3.97 -24.25
N ALA A 287 -1.81 -3.86 -25.58
CA ALA A 287 -0.79 -3.27 -26.43
C ALA A 287 -0.59 -1.76 -26.15
N SER A 288 -1.69 -1.03 -25.88
CA SER A 288 -1.62 0.39 -25.49
C SER A 288 -0.93 0.58 -24.14
N LEU A 289 -1.27 -0.24 -23.14
CA LEU A 289 -0.61 -0.22 -21.84
C LEU A 289 0.88 -0.57 -21.94
N GLY A 290 1.23 -1.58 -22.74
CA GLY A 290 2.60 -1.98 -22.96
C GLY A 290 3.45 -0.88 -23.61
N ASP A 291 2.91 -0.20 -24.62
CA ASP A 291 3.60 0.90 -25.30
C ASP A 291 3.75 2.14 -24.40
N TYR A 292 2.77 2.40 -23.52
CA TYR A 292 2.89 3.42 -22.48
C TYR A 292 4.04 3.12 -21.51
N VAL A 293 4.15 1.89 -21.04
CA VAL A 293 5.27 1.47 -20.17
C VAL A 293 6.61 1.61 -20.89
N GLU A 294 6.67 1.22 -22.16
CA GLU A 294 7.87 1.41 -22.99
C GLU A 294 8.25 2.89 -23.09
N LEU A 295 7.28 3.80 -23.23
CA LEU A 295 7.52 5.25 -23.23
C LEU A 295 8.10 5.72 -21.89
N LEU A 296 7.49 5.35 -20.76
CA LEU A 296 7.96 5.80 -19.44
C LEU A 296 9.35 5.23 -19.10
N ARG A 297 9.63 4.00 -19.49
CA ARG A 297 10.91 3.34 -19.20
C ARG A 297 11.99 3.63 -20.22
N GLY A 298 11.63 3.85 -21.48
CA GLY A 298 12.54 4.14 -22.58
C GLY A 298 12.78 5.63 -22.84
N GLY A 299 11.98 6.51 -22.24
CA GLY A 299 12.10 7.96 -22.41
C GLY A 299 11.68 8.46 -23.78
N ILE A 300 12.27 9.56 -24.19
CA ILE A 300 12.05 10.22 -25.48
C ILE A 300 13.31 10.21 -26.33
N SER A 301 13.19 10.51 -27.62
CA SER A 301 14.35 10.60 -28.52
C SER A 301 15.41 11.54 -27.98
N GLY A 302 16.62 11.01 -27.76
CA GLY A 302 17.76 11.75 -27.21
C GLY A 302 17.79 11.85 -25.67
N ASN A 303 16.81 11.32 -24.96
CA ASN A 303 16.81 11.29 -23.49
C ASN A 303 16.05 10.06 -22.95
N ASN A 304 16.75 8.97 -22.71
CA ASN A 304 16.15 7.72 -22.22
C ASN A 304 15.69 7.79 -20.75
N SER A 305 16.20 8.75 -19.98
CA SER A 305 15.83 8.96 -18.58
C SER A 305 14.80 10.09 -18.37
N TYR A 306 14.15 10.54 -19.45
CA TYR A 306 13.22 11.68 -19.41
C TYR A 306 12.13 11.51 -18.37
N TYR A 307 11.58 10.28 -18.19
CA TYR A 307 10.54 9.93 -17.24
C TYR A 307 11.07 9.20 -16.00
N GLN A 308 12.38 9.18 -15.75
CA GLN A 308 12.97 8.40 -14.64
C GLN A 308 12.36 8.77 -13.28
N GLN A 309 11.98 10.03 -13.05
CA GLN A 309 11.36 10.48 -11.81
C GLN A 309 9.95 9.90 -11.58
N THR A 310 9.36 9.22 -12.58
CA THR A 310 8.07 8.55 -12.46
C THR A 310 8.19 7.07 -12.07
N TRP A 311 9.40 6.48 -12.15
CA TRP A 311 9.60 5.06 -11.85
C TRP A 311 9.42 4.79 -10.36
N ARG A 312 8.90 3.63 -9.99
CA ARG A 312 8.64 3.28 -8.58
C ARG A 312 9.90 3.34 -7.73
N SER A 313 10.99 2.76 -8.23
CA SER A 313 12.30 2.78 -7.56
C SER A 313 12.84 4.20 -7.31
N THR A 314 12.52 5.16 -8.17
CA THR A 314 12.96 6.56 -8.03
C THR A 314 11.96 7.41 -7.25
N ALA A 315 10.68 7.34 -7.62
CA ALA A 315 9.63 8.16 -7.01
C ALA A 315 9.31 7.74 -5.57
N LYS A 316 9.45 6.45 -5.26
CA LYS A 316 9.18 5.82 -3.97
C LYS A 316 7.70 5.74 -3.59
N ASN A 317 6.85 6.66 -4.01
CA ASN A 317 5.40 6.62 -3.87
C ASN A 317 4.70 7.26 -5.07
N TYR A 318 3.42 6.97 -5.27
CA TYR A 318 2.69 7.42 -6.46
C TYR A 318 2.52 8.94 -6.52
N LEU A 319 2.46 9.65 -5.39
CA LEU A 319 2.33 11.12 -5.36
C LEU A 319 3.53 11.80 -5.99
N ARG A 320 4.72 11.29 -5.75
CA ARG A 320 5.95 11.80 -6.39
C ARG A 320 5.98 11.48 -7.87
N SER A 321 5.50 10.29 -8.25
CA SER A 321 5.38 9.88 -9.66
C SER A 321 4.41 10.77 -10.44
N THR A 322 3.22 11.02 -9.91
CA THR A 322 2.22 11.89 -10.56
C THR A 322 2.69 13.34 -10.63
N ASN A 323 3.40 13.81 -9.61
CA ASN A 323 4.02 15.14 -9.63
C ASN A 323 5.07 15.25 -10.74
N ALA A 324 5.89 14.22 -10.95
CA ALA A 324 6.89 14.18 -12.02
C ALA A 324 6.29 14.16 -13.44
N LEU A 325 5.04 13.69 -13.60
CA LEU A 325 4.32 13.76 -14.88
C LEU A 325 3.80 15.15 -15.20
N THR A 326 3.61 16.01 -14.20
CA THR A 326 3.22 17.41 -14.39
C THR A 326 4.38 18.17 -15.04
N GLY A 327 4.13 18.75 -16.20
CA GLY A 327 5.14 19.48 -16.99
C GLY A 327 6.05 18.61 -17.85
N THR A 328 6.00 17.28 -17.72
CA THR A 328 6.76 16.34 -18.55
C THR A 328 5.86 15.56 -19.52
N TYR A 329 4.80 14.93 -19.00
CA TYR A 329 3.80 14.23 -19.81
C TYR A 329 2.72 15.18 -20.32
N ALA A 330 2.22 16.05 -19.45
CA ALA A 330 1.22 17.06 -19.76
C ALA A 330 1.68 18.44 -19.31
N THR A 331 1.34 19.47 -20.07
CA THR A 331 1.61 20.89 -19.75
C THR A 331 0.63 21.47 -18.73
N ASP A 332 -0.43 20.74 -18.42
CA ASP A 332 -1.40 21.11 -17.38
C ASP A 332 -0.74 21.10 -16.00
N THR A 333 -0.68 22.25 -15.35
CA THR A 333 -0.05 22.43 -14.04
C THR A 333 -0.79 21.69 -12.91
N THR A 334 -2.04 21.26 -13.14
CA THR A 334 -2.86 20.48 -12.20
C THR A 334 -2.92 18.99 -12.55
N TYR A 335 -2.10 18.53 -13.50
CA TYR A 335 -2.17 17.17 -14.02
C TYR A 335 -2.00 16.11 -12.92
N GLY A 336 -0.96 16.21 -12.11
CA GLY A 336 -0.71 15.32 -10.99
C GLY A 336 -1.86 15.29 -9.98
N GLN A 337 -2.45 16.45 -9.65
CA GLN A 337 -3.60 16.54 -8.75
C GLN A 337 -4.84 15.81 -9.31
N LYS A 338 -5.09 15.91 -10.62
CA LYS A 338 -6.16 15.18 -11.29
C LYS A 338 -5.95 13.67 -11.17
N LEU A 339 -4.75 13.20 -11.45
CA LEU A 339 -4.40 11.78 -11.33
C LEU A 339 -4.56 11.29 -9.89
N ASN A 340 -4.04 12.03 -8.92
CA ASN A 340 -4.13 11.68 -7.51
C ASN A 340 -5.59 11.61 -7.03
N SER A 341 -6.44 12.53 -7.50
CA SER A 341 -7.87 12.52 -7.19
C SER A 341 -8.59 11.30 -7.76
N ILE A 342 -8.23 10.86 -8.97
CA ILE A 342 -8.75 9.64 -9.58
C ILE A 342 -8.27 8.40 -8.82
N ILE A 343 -6.99 8.36 -8.45
CA ILE A 343 -6.40 7.26 -7.66
C ILE A 343 -7.15 7.09 -6.35
N ALA A 344 -7.34 8.18 -5.60
CA ALA A 344 -8.08 8.16 -4.35
C ALA A 344 -9.55 7.76 -4.53
N LEU A 345 -10.22 8.29 -5.58
CA LEU A 345 -11.64 8.03 -5.82
C LEU A 345 -11.94 6.56 -6.11
N TYR A 346 -11.07 5.86 -6.83
CA TYR A 346 -11.28 4.48 -7.27
C TYR A 346 -10.40 3.47 -6.53
N HIS A 347 -9.66 3.89 -5.48
CA HIS A 347 -8.79 3.01 -4.69
C HIS A 347 -7.76 2.26 -5.54
N LEU A 348 -7.09 2.98 -6.44
CA LEU A 348 -6.23 2.39 -7.45
C LEU A 348 -4.89 1.86 -6.90
N THR A 349 -4.47 2.29 -5.71
CA THR A 349 -3.24 1.80 -5.07
C THR A 349 -3.24 0.28 -4.83
N GLN A 350 -4.43 -0.35 -4.77
CA GLN A 350 -4.53 -1.82 -4.72
C GLN A 350 -3.82 -2.52 -5.89
N TYR A 351 -3.74 -1.87 -7.06
CA TYR A 351 -3.06 -2.41 -8.25
C TYR A 351 -1.54 -2.23 -8.21
N ASP A 352 -1.01 -1.42 -7.28
CA ASP A 352 0.42 -1.28 -7.07
C ASP A 352 1.01 -2.42 -6.23
N GLN A 353 0.15 -3.20 -5.58
CA GLN A 353 0.55 -4.32 -4.75
C GLN A 353 0.88 -5.54 -5.60
N VAL A 354 1.81 -6.38 -5.12
CA VAL A 354 2.11 -7.66 -5.76
C VAL A 354 0.85 -8.51 -5.74
N LYS A 355 0.40 -8.93 -6.93
CA LYS A 355 -0.67 -9.92 -7.02
C LYS A 355 -0.13 -11.24 -6.50
N ASN A 356 -0.46 -11.58 -5.29
CA ASN A 356 -0.33 -12.96 -4.84
C ASN A 356 -1.34 -13.77 -5.65
N ASP A 357 -0.85 -14.63 -6.54
CA ASP A 357 -1.64 -15.45 -7.51
C ASP A 357 -2.71 -16.28 -6.80
N GLY A 358 -3.79 -15.64 -6.31
CA GLY A 358 -4.98 -16.27 -5.75
C GLY A 358 -4.75 -17.34 -4.68
N ASN A 359 -3.51 -17.59 -4.37
CA ASN A 359 -3.07 -18.52 -3.36
C ASN A 359 -2.87 -17.72 -2.08
N SER A 360 -3.82 -17.67 -1.28
CA SER A 360 -4.04 -17.60 0.16
C SER A 360 -2.82 -17.36 1.07
N GLY A 361 -1.77 -16.70 0.64
CA GLY A 361 -0.55 -16.52 1.41
C GLY A 361 0.31 -17.79 1.46
N VAL A 362 1.58 -17.64 1.70
CA VAL A 362 2.48 -18.78 1.94
C VAL A 362 2.17 -19.33 3.33
N PHE A 363 1.81 -20.61 3.40
CA PHE A 363 1.63 -21.31 4.68
C PHE A 363 3.00 -21.51 5.34
N ILE A 364 3.15 -20.99 6.53
CA ILE A 364 4.37 -21.00 7.33
C ILE A 364 4.21 -22.04 8.43
N LYS A 365 5.02 -23.08 8.43
CA LYS A 365 4.90 -24.17 9.39
C LYS A 365 5.49 -23.83 10.75
N GLY A 366 6.61 -23.13 10.75
CA GLY A 366 7.38 -22.79 11.95
C GLY A 366 7.43 -21.28 12.19
N LYS A 367 7.49 -20.88 13.46
CA LYS A 367 7.57 -19.48 13.85
C LYS A 367 8.88 -18.82 13.33
N GLU A 368 9.92 -19.60 13.13
CA GLU A 368 11.21 -19.17 12.61
C GLU A 368 11.14 -18.68 11.17
N GLU A 369 10.17 -19.19 10.41
CA GLU A 369 9.96 -18.86 9.00
C GLU A 369 9.04 -17.64 8.81
N ILE A 370 8.52 -17.04 9.89
CA ILE A 370 7.69 -15.83 9.82
C ILE A 370 8.59 -14.67 9.39
N PRO A 371 8.18 -13.87 8.38
CA PRO A 371 8.91 -12.68 7.98
C PRO A 371 9.19 -11.76 9.17
N GLU A 372 10.42 -11.23 9.26
CA GLU A 372 10.89 -10.52 10.45
C GLU A 372 10.06 -9.27 10.74
N GLU A 373 9.56 -8.60 9.71
CA GLU A 373 8.68 -7.45 9.83
C GLU A 373 7.34 -7.74 10.54
N TYR A 374 6.87 -9.00 10.53
CA TYR A 374 5.74 -9.46 11.33
C TYR A 374 6.17 -10.06 12.65
N LYS A 375 7.24 -10.86 12.64
CA LYS A 375 7.74 -11.59 13.80
C LYS A 375 8.13 -10.66 14.95
N SER A 376 8.84 -9.57 14.64
CA SER A 376 9.24 -8.56 15.61
C SER A 376 8.08 -7.82 16.29
N ARG A 377 6.89 -7.86 15.67
CA ARG A 377 5.66 -7.21 16.16
C ARG A 377 4.68 -8.16 16.84
N MET A 378 5.01 -9.45 16.93
CA MET A 378 4.18 -10.41 17.64
C MET A 378 4.22 -10.13 19.16
N LYS A 379 3.06 -9.90 19.76
CA LYS A 379 2.93 -9.54 21.19
C LYS A 379 2.31 -10.63 22.05
N TYR A 380 1.51 -11.49 21.43
CA TYR A 380 0.82 -12.53 22.17
C TYR A 380 1.75 -13.70 22.47
N PRO A 381 1.64 -14.30 23.68
CA PRO A 381 2.43 -15.49 24.01
C PRO A 381 2.06 -16.63 23.06
N ASP A 382 3.00 -17.52 22.82
CA ASP A 382 2.76 -18.71 22.00
C ASP A 382 1.60 -19.54 22.58
N TYR A 383 0.90 -20.29 21.70
CA TYR A 383 -0.17 -21.15 22.14
C TYR A 383 0.39 -22.20 23.13
N ASN A 384 -0.21 -22.28 24.32
CA ASN A 384 0.27 -23.09 25.42
C ASN A 384 -0.09 -24.58 25.32
N GLY A 385 -0.81 -24.99 24.27
CA GLY A 385 -1.22 -26.37 24.03
C GLY A 385 -2.36 -26.85 24.94
N VAL A 386 -2.93 -25.99 25.78
CA VAL A 386 -4.02 -26.36 26.68
C VAL A 386 -5.35 -26.37 25.94
N ASP A 387 -6.11 -27.45 26.10
CA ASP A 387 -7.48 -27.53 25.56
C ASP A 387 -8.46 -26.92 26.55
N TYR A 388 -9.00 -25.77 26.22
CA TYR A 388 -10.02 -25.02 26.96
C TYR A 388 -11.45 -25.43 26.55
N ASN A 389 -11.61 -26.20 25.47
CA ASN A 389 -12.89 -26.63 24.91
C ASN A 389 -13.55 -27.76 25.74
N ARG A 390 -13.91 -27.42 26.95
CA ARG A 390 -14.46 -28.41 27.91
C ARG A 390 -15.81 -28.98 27.50
N SER A 391 -16.59 -28.26 26.71
CA SER A 391 -17.84 -28.73 26.13
C SER A 391 -17.66 -29.80 25.06
N GLY A 392 -16.47 -29.91 24.47
CA GLY A 392 -16.17 -30.75 23.32
C GLY A 392 -16.90 -30.35 22.06
N SER A 393 -17.41 -29.10 21.98
CA SER A 393 -18.18 -28.60 20.83
C SER A 393 -17.36 -28.44 19.58
N TYR A 394 -16.05 -28.20 19.72
CA TYR A 394 -15.12 -28.08 18.61
C TYR A 394 -14.21 -29.31 18.55
N PRO A 395 -14.24 -30.10 17.45
CA PRO A 395 -13.38 -31.27 17.32
C PRO A 395 -11.89 -30.89 17.36
N VAL A 396 -11.13 -31.61 18.18
CA VAL A 396 -9.69 -31.39 18.36
C VAL A 396 -8.95 -31.36 17.01
N GLY A 397 -8.05 -30.41 16.85
CA GLY A 397 -7.25 -30.23 15.65
C GLY A 397 -7.93 -29.47 14.50
N GLN A 398 -9.20 -29.07 14.67
CA GLN A 398 -9.88 -28.23 13.68
C GLN A 398 -9.53 -26.75 13.87
N CYS A 399 -9.74 -25.94 12.83
CA CYS A 399 -9.52 -24.49 12.89
C CYS A 399 -10.35 -23.82 14.00
N THR A 400 -11.59 -24.25 14.16
CA THR A 400 -12.51 -23.77 15.21
C THR A 400 -12.03 -24.14 16.62
N TRP A 401 -11.48 -25.34 16.82
CA TRP A 401 -10.85 -25.75 18.05
C TRP A 401 -9.66 -24.87 18.42
N TYR A 402 -8.78 -24.61 17.44
CA TYR A 402 -7.62 -23.74 17.69
C TYR A 402 -8.07 -22.32 18.02
N ALA A 403 -8.93 -21.71 17.20
CA ALA A 403 -9.40 -20.34 17.40
C ALA A 403 -10.06 -20.16 18.79
N PHE A 404 -10.90 -21.12 19.20
CA PHE A 404 -11.51 -21.16 20.55
C PHE A 404 -10.45 -21.19 21.64
N ASN A 405 -9.51 -22.12 21.55
CA ASN A 405 -8.49 -22.30 22.57
C ASN A 405 -7.51 -21.09 22.60
N ARG A 406 -7.20 -20.51 21.47
CA ARG A 406 -6.30 -19.36 21.36
C ARG A 406 -6.84 -18.16 22.13
N VAL A 407 -8.11 -17.80 21.95
CA VAL A 407 -8.70 -16.65 22.66
C VAL A 407 -8.91 -16.96 24.15
N ASN A 408 -9.26 -18.21 24.53
CA ASN A 408 -9.38 -18.59 25.92
C ASN A 408 -8.05 -18.54 26.69
N GLN A 409 -6.95 -18.94 26.05
CA GLN A 409 -5.61 -18.75 26.63
C GLN A 409 -5.33 -17.28 26.97
N LEU A 410 -5.83 -16.34 26.17
CA LEU A 410 -5.65 -14.91 26.37
C LEU A 410 -6.68 -14.27 27.32
N GLY A 411 -7.46 -15.10 28.02
CA GLY A 411 -8.48 -14.65 28.97
C GLY A 411 -9.74 -14.08 28.32
N LYS A 412 -9.92 -14.29 27.02
CA LYS A 412 -11.09 -13.90 26.23
C LYS A 412 -11.96 -15.12 25.96
N THR A 413 -13.22 -14.94 25.59
CA THR A 413 -14.14 -16.04 25.33
C THR A 413 -14.93 -15.81 24.05
N VAL A 414 -15.27 -16.92 23.40
CA VAL A 414 -16.30 -17.01 22.35
C VAL A 414 -17.27 -18.12 22.72
N ASP A 415 -18.46 -18.10 22.13
CA ASP A 415 -19.50 -19.10 22.39
C ASP A 415 -19.05 -20.50 21.95
N ASP A 416 -19.47 -21.52 22.68
CA ASP A 416 -19.15 -22.92 22.41
C ASP A 416 -19.77 -23.43 21.08
N TYR A 417 -20.71 -22.68 20.49
CA TYR A 417 -21.51 -23.12 19.34
C TYR A 417 -21.52 -22.08 18.20
N MET A 418 -20.36 -21.50 17.86
CA MET A 418 -20.23 -20.58 16.77
C MET A 418 -20.39 -21.21 15.36
N GLY A 419 -20.46 -22.55 15.29
CA GLY A 419 -20.61 -23.30 14.07
C GLY A 419 -19.27 -23.49 13.31
N ASN A 420 -19.35 -23.65 11.99
CA ASN A 420 -18.18 -23.81 11.14
C ASN A 420 -17.38 -22.49 11.01
N GLY A 421 -16.11 -22.58 10.66
CA GLY A 421 -15.23 -21.41 10.63
C GLY A 421 -15.76 -20.23 9.81
N GLY A 422 -16.37 -20.48 8.66
CA GLY A 422 -16.99 -19.46 7.82
C GLY A 422 -18.28 -18.86 8.36
N GLU A 423 -18.87 -19.45 9.41
CA GLU A 423 -20.12 -18.98 10.02
C GLU A 423 -19.89 -18.04 11.22
N TRP A 424 -18.65 -17.96 11.73
CA TRP A 424 -18.35 -17.26 12.98
C TRP A 424 -18.72 -15.77 12.95
N ALA A 425 -18.55 -15.10 11.81
CA ALA A 425 -18.95 -13.69 11.69
C ALA A 425 -20.47 -13.52 11.80
N THR A 426 -21.25 -14.34 11.09
CA THR A 426 -22.71 -14.28 11.10
C THR A 426 -23.26 -14.69 12.47
N LYS A 427 -22.77 -15.77 13.04
CA LYS A 427 -23.13 -16.23 14.39
C LYS A 427 -22.72 -15.23 15.46
N GLY A 428 -21.49 -14.70 15.35
CA GLY A 428 -20.98 -13.70 16.28
C GLY A 428 -21.88 -12.47 16.33
N LYS A 429 -22.26 -11.95 15.17
CA LYS A 429 -23.19 -10.82 15.07
C LYS A 429 -24.54 -11.14 15.72
N ALA A 430 -25.09 -12.34 15.50
CA ALA A 430 -26.34 -12.78 16.10
C ALA A 430 -26.25 -12.92 17.63
N LEU A 431 -25.09 -13.28 18.17
CA LEU A 431 -24.80 -13.43 19.60
C LEU A 431 -24.30 -12.13 20.27
N GLY A 432 -24.29 -11.00 19.52
CA GLY A 432 -23.91 -9.70 20.05
C GLY A 432 -22.41 -9.51 20.25
N TYR A 433 -21.58 -10.21 19.45
CA TYR A 433 -20.15 -9.90 19.32
C TYR A 433 -19.97 -8.72 18.39
N GLU A 434 -18.92 -7.94 18.63
CA GLU A 434 -18.46 -6.93 17.68
C GLU A 434 -17.87 -7.63 16.45
N VAL A 435 -18.37 -7.28 15.26
CA VAL A 435 -17.92 -7.82 13.97
C VAL A 435 -17.52 -6.67 13.05
N SER A 436 -16.33 -6.74 12.48
CA SER A 436 -15.72 -5.69 11.63
C SER A 436 -15.29 -6.26 10.28
N GLN A 437 -15.19 -5.40 9.28
CA GLN A 437 -14.52 -5.69 8.02
C GLN A 437 -13.04 -5.23 8.04
N LYS A 438 -12.64 -4.45 9.05
CA LYS A 438 -11.26 -4.03 9.23
C LYS A 438 -10.50 -5.01 10.11
N PRO A 439 -9.27 -5.41 9.73
CA PRO A 439 -8.44 -6.29 10.53
C PRO A 439 -8.02 -5.61 11.84
N LYS A 440 -7.98 -6.40 12.92
CA LYS A 440 -7.48 -5.96 14.23
C LYS A 440 -6.70 -7.09 14.87
N ALA A 441 -5.50 -6.79 15.39
CA ALA A 441 -4.70 -7.76 16.13
C ALA A 441 -5.47 -8.22 17.39
N GLY A 442 -5.33 -9.49 17.75
CA GLY A 442 -6.06 -10.07 18.89
C GLY A 442 -7.51 -10.48 18.60
N TRP A 443 -7.99 -10.22 17.37
CA TRP A 443 -9.31 -10.65 16.93
C TRP A 443 -9.25 -11.97 16.16
N LEU A 444 -10.40 -12.60 15.98
CA LEU A 444 -10.53 -13.75 15.10
C LEU A 444 -10.89 -13.29 13.68
N ILE A 445 -10.38 -13.99 12.67
CA ILE A 445 -10.75 -13.82 11.28
C ILE A 445 -11.53 -15.04 10.80
N SER A 446 -12.70 -14.80 10.21
CA SER A 446 -13.56 -15.81 9.60
C SER A 446 -13.52 -15.64 8.08
N PHE A 447 -13.18 -16.69 7.37
CA PHE A 447 -13.11 -16.75 5.90
C PHE A 447 -14.37 -17.40 5.35
N LYS A 448 -14.99 -16.79 4.35
CA LYS A 448 -16.09 -17.42 3.63
C LYS A 448 -15.64 -18.75 3.00
N PRO A 449 -16.57 -19.71 2.81
CA PRO A 449 -16.26 -20.96 2.13
C PRO A 449 -15.52 -20.77 0.80
N GLY A 450 -14.42 -21.51 0.61
CA GLY A 450 -13.59 -21.47 -0.58
C GLY A 450 -12.62 -20.29 -0.67
N THR A 451 -12.67 -19.36 0.28
CA THR A 451 -11.77 -18.19 0.30
C THR A 451 -10.39 -18.59 0.81
N ALA A 452 -9.33 -18.16 0.15
CA ALA A 452 -7.95 -18.34 0.60
C ALA A 452 -7.58 -19.80 0.90
N GLY A 453 -8.04 -20.75 0.10
CA GLY A 453 -7.81 -22.18 0.30
C GLY A 453 -8.60 -22.80 1.45
N SER A 454 -9.56 -22.07 2.02
CA SER A 454 -10.47 -22.61 3.03
C SER A 454 -11.39 -23.69 2.46
N ASP A 455 -11.92 -24.58 3.32
CA ASP A 455 -12.87 -25.59 2.88
C ASP A 455 -14.06 -24.94 2.15
N PRO A 456 -14.41 -25.43 0.94
CA PRO A 456 -15.49 -24.83 0.12
C PRO A 456 -16.89 -24.99 0.71
N ARG A 457 -17.05 -25.76 1.78
CA ARG A 457 -18.34 -25.98 2.48
C ARG A 457 -18.39 -25.26 3.82
N TYR A 458 -17.27 -25.26 4.54
CA TYR A 458 -17.21 -24.86 5.94
C TYR A 458 -16.47 -23.55 6.19
N GLY A 459 -15.73 -23.06 5.19
CA GLY A 459 -14.86 -21.90 5.40
C GLY A 459 -13.72 -22.18 6.36
N HIS A 460 -13.23 -21.13 7.01
CA HIS A 460 -12.11 -21.22 7.94
C HIS A 460 -12.20 -20.14 9.02
N VAL A 461 -11.52 -20.34 10.14
CA VAL A 461 -11.33 -19.34 11.18
C VAL A 461 -9.92 -19.41 11.74
N ALA A 462 -9.34 -18.24 12.01
CA ALA A 462 -7.97 -18.10 12.50
C ALA A 462 -7.87 -16.94 13.50
N PHE A 463 -6.69 -16.76 14.09
CA PHE A 463 -6.42 -15.67 15.02
C PHE A 463 -5.45 -14.65 14.38
N VAL A 464 -5.75 -13.37 14.50
CA VAL A 464 -4.91 -12.28 13.96
C VAL A 464 -3.82 -11.95 14.98
N GLU A 465 -2.58 -12.25 14.64
CA GLU A 465 -1.40 -12.00 15.48
C GLU A 465 -0.87 -10.57 15.30
N VAL A 466 -0.78 -10.10 14.05
CA VAL A 466 -0.21 -8.78 13.70
C VAL A 466 -1.00 -8.17 12.55
N VAL A 467 -1.20 -6.86 12.59
CA VAL A 467 -1.76 -6.07 11.48
C VAL A 467 -0.70 -5.08 11.02
N ARG A 468 -0.50 -5.00 9.73
CA ARG A 468 0.39 -4.04 9.05
C ARG A 468 -0.31 -3.46 7.82
N PRO A 469 0.19 -2.33 7.27
CA PRO A 469 -0.36 -1.77 6.04
C PRO A 469 -0.33 -2.75 4.86
N GLU A 470 0.68 -3.61 4.80
CA GLU A 470 0.86 -4.61 3.74
C GLU A 470 -0.06 -5.83 3.86
N GLY A 471 -0.54 -6.11 5.06
CA GLY A 471 -1.34 -7.28 5.33
C GLY A 471 -1.37 -7.67 6.79
N ILE A 472 -1.83 -8.87 7.06
CA ILE A 472 -1.94 -9.39 8.42
C ILE A 472 -1.21 -10.71 8.57
N LEU A 473 -0.61 -10.95 9.74
CA LEU A 473 -0.15 -12.27 10.15
C LEU A 473 -1.25 -12.95 10.94
N ILE A 474 -1.61 -14.17 10.56
CA ILE A 474 -2.54 -15.00 11.30
C ILE A 474 -1.85 -16.26 11.81
N SER A 475 -2.36 -16.80 12.92
CA SER A 475 -2.08 -18.15 13.39
C SER A 475 -3.31 -19.03 13.25
N GLU A 476 -3.14 -20.27 12.82
CA GLU A 476 -4.24 -21.13 12.43
C GLU A 476 -4.00 -22.62 12.71
N GLY A 477 -5.06 -23.34 12.95
CA GLY A 477 -5.05 -24.81 13.07
C GLY A 477 -5.63 -25.48 11.84
N ASN A 478 -5.44 -26.80 11.75
CA ASN A 478 -5.99 -27.67 10.69
C ASN A 478 -5.44 -27.42 9.26
N VAL A 479 -4.24 -26.90 9.16
CA VAL A 479 -3.54 -26.76 7.86
C VAL A 479 -2.63 -27.97 7.60
N TYR A 480 -1.82 -28.29 8.59
CA TYR A 480 -0.90 -29.44 8.52
C TYR A 480 -1.43 -30.69 9.26
N GLY A 481 -2.69 -30.64 9.68
CA GLY A 481 -3.34 -31.73 10.41
C GLY A 481 -2.97 -31.81 11.90
N GLY A 482 -3.74 -32.56 12.66
CA GLY A 482 -3.57 -32.68 14.10
C GLY A 482 -3.67 -31.32 14.82
N THR A 483 -2.85 -31.16 15.84
CA THR A 483 -2.79 -29.92 16.66
C THR A 483 -1.65 -28.99 16.26
N VAL A 484 -1.11 -29.16 15.05
CA VAL A 484 -0.02 -28.31 14.54
C VAL A 484 -0.58 -26.92 14.27
N ILE A 485 0.05 -25.90 14.85
CA ILE A 485 -0.26 -24.50 14.60
C ILE A 485 0.66 -24.00 13.52
N SER A 486 0.09 -23.37 12.51
CA SER A 486 0.81 -22.72 11.43
C SER A 486 0.47 -21.25 11.37
N TYR A 487 1.24 -20.55 10.57
CA TYR A 487 1.06 -19.11 10.35
C TYR A 487 0.85 -18.83 8.88
N ARG A 488 0.31 -17.67 8.58
CA ARG A 488 0.13 -17.22 7.20
C ARG A 488 0.07 -15.70 7.16
N VAL A 489 0.76 -15.10 6.20
CA VAL A 489 0.59 -13.69 5.87
C VAL A 489 -0.53 -13.56 4.84
N ILE A 490 -1.54 -12.77 5.15
CA ILE A 490 -2.67 -12.43 4.27
C ILE A 490 -2.46 -10.99 3.81
N ASP A 491 -2.48 -10.77 2.50
CA ASP A 491 -2.34 -9.42 1.94
C ASP A 491 -3.53 -8.51 2.29
N THR A 492 -3.30 -7.20 2.20
CA THR A 492 -4.33 -6.20 2.51
C THR A 492 -5.56 -6.33 1.63
N ALA A 493 -5.40 -6.68 0.35
CA ALA A 493 -6.52 -6.80 -0.59
C ALA A 493 -7.52 -7.86 -0.12
N LEU A 494 -7.02 -9.03 0.32
CA LEU A 494 -7.87 -10.07 0.91
C LEU A 494 -8.32 -9.70 2.33
N ALA A 495 -7.41 -9.18 3.15
CA ALA A 495 -7.69 -8.85 4.56
C ALA A 495 -8.78 -7.79 4.73
N THR A 496 -9.00 -6.91 3.74
CA THR A 496 -10.04 -5.88 3.74
C THR A 496 -11.21 -6.18 2.80
N SER A 497 -11.22 -7.35 2.16
CA SER A 497 -12.28 -7.76 1.25
C SER A 497 -13.55 -8.20 1.99
N ASP A 498 -14.65 -8.31 1.26
CA ASP A 498 -15.91 -8.87 1.76
C ASP A 498 -15.86 -10.40 1.96
N GLN A 499 -14.74 -11.06 1.60
CA GLN A 499 -14.54 -12.50 1.73
C GLN A 499 -14.13 -12.92 3.14
N VAL A 500 -13.74 -11.96 3.97
CA VAL A 500 -13.34 -12.17 5.37
C VAL A 500 -14.10 -11.23 6.30
N SER A 501 -14.17 -11.59 7.57
CA SER A 501 -14.72 -10.73 8.62
C SER A 501 -14.01 -10.99 9.93
N TYR A 502 -13.95 -9.99 10.78
CA TYR A 502 -13.24 -10.05 12.06
C TYR A 502 -14.21 -10.04 13.23
N ILE A 503 -13.97 -10.87 14.24
CA ILE A 503 -14.81 -11.04 15.42
C ILE A 503 -13.98 -10.75 16.67
N LYS A 504 -14.45 -9.84 17.50
CA LYS A 504 -13.87 -9.56 18.81
C LYS A 504 -14.38 -10.57 19.82
N ALA A 505 -13.49 -11.39 20.38
CA ALA A 505 -13.80 -12.21 21.55
C ALA A 505 -14.09 -11.32 22.78
N LYS A 506 -14.99 -11.77 23.65
CA LYS A 506 -15.39 -11.03 24.88
C LYS A 506 -14.45 -11.30 26.03
#